data_1fbca7752ff3b26dbb524b83ca2db462
#
_entry.id   1fbca7752ff3b26dbb524b83ca2db462
#
_cell.length_a   1.000
_cell.length_b   1.000
_cell.length_c   1.000
_cell.angle_alpha   90.00
_cell.angle_beta   90.00
_cell.angle_gamma   90.00
#
_symmetry.space_group_name_H-M   'P 1'
#
loop_
_entity.id
_entity.type
_entity.pdbx_description
1 polymer ?
#
loop_
_entity_poly.entity_id
_entity_poly.type
_entity_poly.pdbx_seq_one_letter_code
_entity_poly.pdbx_strand_id
1 'polypeptide(L)'
;MHDLYEQGDTLASIFEAAAAAGTADHVVQFASTSKITHAGAGVAFLAASAKVLDALDKHLGVFSIGPDKVNQLRHVKFLNGRLSAHMADHAAIIRPKFELVEEIFSRELNGLGIATWTKPKGGYFVSLDVLPGLASRVIAMAKAVGLTLTPAGATFPKGDDPDDKNIRIAPTFGSLDEIHAAMDILTLCIKTASAEQVLGAR
;
A
#
# COMPACT_ATOMS: atom_id res chain seq x y z
N MET A 1 2.28 -6.73 8.82
CA MET A 1 2.51 -6.55 7.38
C MET A 1 1.77 -7.68 6.67
N HIS A 2 1.01 -7.35 5.64
CA HIS A 2 0.32 -8.38 4.89
C HIS A 2 1.33 -9.06 3.98
N ASP A 3 1.40 -10.38 4.07
CA ASP A 3 2.45 -11.17 3.44
C ASP A 3 1.87 -11.92 2.25
N LEU A 4 2.20 -11.46 1.03
CA LEU A 4 1.92 -12.16 -0.22
C LEU A 4 3.08 -13.08 -0.62
N TYR A 5 4.13 -13.14 0.19
CA TYR A 5 5.31 -13.94 -0.10
C TYR A 5 4.98 -15.43 -0.14
N GLU A 6 5.67 -16.13 -1.01
CA GLU A 6 5.77 -17.59 -0.92
C GLU A 6 6.57 -17.97 0.33
N GLN A 7 6.34 -19.18 0.86
CA GLN A 7 7.05 -19.66 2.03
C GLN A 7 8.58 -19.57 1.83
N GLY A 8 9.24 -18.84 2.72
CA GLY A 8 10.71 -18.66 2.71
C GLY A 8 11.19 -17.31 2.16
N ASP A 9 10.31 -16.51 1.57
CA ASP A 9 10.67 -15.19 1.02
C ASP A 9 10.39 -14.10 2.05
N THR A 10 11.36 -13.78 2.91
CA THR A 10 11.25 -12.70 3.90
C THR A 10 12.22 -11.57 3.57
N LEU A 11 11.74 -10.33 3.62
CA LEU A 11 12.62 -9.17 3.55
C LEU A 11 13.35 -8.96 4.88
N ALA A 12 14.63 -8.66 4.82
CA ALA A 12 15.39 -8.27 5.99
C ALA A 12 14.79 -7.00 6.63
N SER A 13 14.78 -6.98 7.96
CA SER A 13 14.32 -5.79 8.69
C SER A 13 15.29 -4.64 8.48
N ILE A 14 14.75 -3.45 8.14
CA ILE A 14 15.57 -2.22 8.09
C ILE A 14 16.22 -1.93 9.45
N PHE A 15 15.57 -2.30 10.55
CA PHE A 15 16.11 -2.12 11.89
C PHE A 15 17.32 -3.03 12.17
N GLU A 16 17.29 -4.28 11.71
CA GLU A 16 18.43 -5.20 11.80
C GLU A 16 19.61 -4.69 10.97
N ALA A 17 19.34 -4.23 9.74
CA ALA A 17 20.38 -3.65 8.88
C ALA A 17 20.99 -2.39 9.51
N ALA A 18 20.19 -1.52 10.09
CA ALA A 18 20.65 -0.32 10.78
C ALA A 18 21.45 -0.65 12.04
N ALA A 19 21.05 -1.66 12.82
CA ALA A 19 21.77 -2.12 13.99
C ALA A 19 23.16 -2.69 13.60
N ALA A 20 23.22 -3.49 12.54
CA ALA A 20 24.47 -4.02 12.01
C ALA A 20 25.41 -2.91 11.50
N ALA A 21 24.87 -1.84 10.94
CA ALA A 21 25.63 -0.68 10.48
C ALA A 21 25.96 0.35 11.59
N GLY A 22 25.55 0.12 12.84
CA GLY A 22 25.76 1.05 13.94
C GLY A 22 24.90 2.34 13.83
N THR A 23 23.82 2.32 13.05
CA THR A 23 22.95 3.48 12.75
C THR A 23 21.53 3.33 13.28
N ALA A 24 21.31 2.44 14.26
CA ALA A 24 19.98 2.16 14.82
C ALA A 24 19.25 3.42 15.36
N ASP A 25 20.00 4.43 15.83
CA ASP A 25 19.45 5.70 16.31
C ASP A 25 18.77 6.53 15.22
N HIS A 26 18.98 6.20 13.95
CA HIS A 26 18.36 6.88 12.80
C HIS A 26 17.10 6.19 12.28
N VAL A 27 16.70 5.06 12.90
CA VAL A 27 15.54 4.28 12.44
C VAL A 27 14.46 4.25 13.51
N VAL A 28 13.24 4.61 13.10
CA VAL A 28 12.01 4.40 13.88
C VAL A 28 11.08 3.55 13.03
N GLN A 29 10.70 2.38 13.53
CA GLN A 29 9.82 1.45 12.84
C GLN A 29 8.43 1.46 13.47
N PHE A 30 7.42 1.60 12.65
CA PHE A 30 6.03 1.52 13.06
C PHE A 30 5.39 0.25 12.49
N ALA A 31 4.53 -0.37 13.27
CA ALA A 31 3.68 -1.47 12.83
C ALA A 31 2.27 -1.29 13.37
N SER A 32 1.28 -1.83 12.66
CA SER A 32 -0.13 -1.79 13.09
C SER A 32 -0.86 -3.04 12.64
N THR A 33 -1.81 -3.48 13.46
CA THR A 33 -2.71 -4.59 13.13
C THR A 33 -3.99 -4.13 12.40
N SER A 34 -4.15 -2.82 12.15
CA SER A 34 -5.39 -2.23 11.61
C SER A 34 -5.85 -2.82 10.27
N LYS A 35 -4.91 -3.33 9.47
CA LYS A 35 -5.20 -3.93 8.16
C LYS A 35 -5.37 -5.45 8.19
N ILE A 36 -5.04 -6.08 9.31
CA ILE A 36 -5.00 -7.56 9.41
C ILE A 36 -5.91 -8.13 10.50
N THR A 37 -6.45 -7.30 11.39
CA THR A 37 -7.36 -7.75 12.46
C THR A 37 -8.70 -7.00 12.39
N HIS A 38 -8.92 -6.06 13.31
CA HIS A 38 -10.18 -5.33 13.44
C HIS A 38 -10.05 -3.93 12.82
N ALA A 39 -10.83 -3.66 11.79
CA ALA A 39 -10.91 -2.34 11.18
C ALA A 39 -11.35 -1.28 12.21
N GLY A 40 -10.62 -0.17 12.28
CA GLY A 40 -10.90 0.90 13.24
C GLY A 40 -10.49 0.63 14.69
N ALA A 41 -10.01 -0.58 15.01
CA ALA A 41 -9.60 -0.98 16.36
C ALA A 41 -8.23 -1.66 16.39
N GLY A 42 -7.35 -1.31 15.47
CA GLY A 42 -5.99 -1.85 15.42
C GLY A 42 -5.15 -1.48 16.63
N VAL A 43 -4.15 -2.32 16.94
CA VAL A 43 -3.08 -2.02 17.87
C VAL A 43 -1.85 -1.60 17.07
N ALA A 44 -1.22 -0.49 17.48
CA ALA A 44 0.00 0.01 16.87
C ALA A 44 1.21 -0.27 17.77
N PHE A 45 2.36 -0.43 17.13
CA PHE A 45 3.64 -0.67 17.77
C PHE A 45 4.67 0.31 17.22
N LEU A 46 5.61 0.70 18.07
CA LEU A 46 6.76 1.50 17.71
C LEU A 46 8.01 0.82 18.22
N ALA A 47 9.02 0.69 17.36
CA ALA A 47 10.34 0.20 17.72
C ALA A 47 11.40 1.23 17.32
N ALA A 48 12.31 1.53 18.22
CA ALA A 48 13.45 2.43 18.00
C ALA A 48 14.56 2.10 19.01
N SER A 49 15.72 2.76 18.89
CA SER A 49 16.75 2.66 19.93
C SER A 49 16.26 3.25 21.27
N ALA A 50 16.85 2.81 22.38
CA ALA A 50 16.49 3.30 23.71
C ALA A 50 16.54 4.82 23.79
N LYS A 51 17.56 5.44 23.21
CA LYS A 51 17.72 6.89 23.17
C LYS A 51 16.54 7.61 22.51
N VAL A 52 16.04 7.06 21.41
CA VAL A 52 14.89 7.60 20.68
C VAL A 52 13.60 7.35 21.47
N LEU A 53 13.43 6.15 22.04
CA LEU A 53 12.28 5.80 22.87
C LEU A 53 12.18 6.71 24.10
N ASP A 54 13.27 6.96 24.81
CA ASP A 54 13.31 7.85 25.96
C ASP A 54 12.90 9.29 25.63
N ALA A 55 13.28 9.76 24.43
CA ALA A 55 12.86 11.07 23.95
C ALA A 55 11.37 11.11 23.59
N LEU A 56 10.86 10.06 22.94
CA LEU A 56 9.44 9.95 22.54
C LEU A 56 8.52 9.77 23.75
N ASP A 57 8.92 8.97 24.73
CA ASP A 57 8.10 8.63 25.89
C ASP A 57 7.72 9.87 26.72
N LYS A 58 8.61 10.84 26.81
CA LYS A 58 8.34 12.13 27.45
C LYS A 58 7.19 12.89 26.79
N HIS A 59 7.03 12.75 25.49
CA HIS A 59 5.94 13.37 24.72
C HIS A 59 4.68 12.52 24.75
N LEU A 60 4.79 11.21 24.60
CA LEU A 60 3.68 10.28 24.60
C LEU A 60 2.91 10.30 25.92
N GLY A 61 3.62 10.42 27.05
CA GLY A 61 3.02 10.53 28.38
C GLY A 61 2.14 11.75 28.59
N VAL A 62 2.31 12.82 27.77
CA VAL A 62 1.44 14.00 27.77
C VAL A 62 0.17 13.78 26.94
N PHE A 63 0.26 12.98 25.86
CA PHE A 63 -0.87 12.73 24.96
C PHE A 63 -1.84 11.69 25.51
N SER A 64 -1.37 10.70 26.27
CA SER A 64 -2.19 9.59 26.72
C SER A 64 -1.64 8.99 28.01
N ILE A 65 -2.54 8.55 28.89
CA ILE A 65 -2.18 7.77 30.11
C ILE A 65 -1.68 6.36 29.70
N GLY A 66 -1.95 5.95 28.49
CA GLY A 66 -1.53 4.66 27.93
C GLY A 66 -2.52 4.12 26.89
N PRO A 67 -2.14 3.04 26.20
CA PRO A 67 -2.97 2.44 25.17
C PRO A 67 -4.19 1.72 25.77
N ASP A 68 -5.24 1.56 24.96
CA ASP A 68 -6.44 0.79 25.30
C ASP A 68 -6.12 -0.69 25.60
N LYS A 69 -6.08 -1.03 26.88
CA LYS A 69 -5.76 -2.39 27.35
C LYS A 69 -6.85 -3.41 27.03
N VAL A 70 -8.10 -2.97 26.92
CA VAL A 70 -9.22 -3.86 26.53
C VAL A 70 -9.04 -4.27 25.08
N ASN A 71 -8.70 -3.33 24.21
CA ASN A 71 -8.42 -3.61 22.81
C ASN A 71 -7.18 -4.50 22.64
N GLN A 72 -6.12 -4.27 23.39
CA GLN A 72 -4.96 -5.18 23.41
C GLN A 72 -5.36 -6.61 23.80
N LEU A 73 -6.17 -6.77 24.86
CA LEU A 73 -6.67 -8.08 25.31
C LEU A 73 -7.54 -8.75 24.25
N ARG A 74 -8.36 -7.98 23.52
CA ARG A 74 -9.15 -8.50 22.40
C ARG A 74 -8.24 -9.11 21.32
N HIS A 75 -7.15 -8.42 20.97
CA HIS A 75 -6.18 -8.92 20.00
C HIS A 75 -5.47 -10.18 20.48
N VAL A 76 -5.06 -10.21 21.74
CA VAL A 76 -4.46 -11.42 22.34
C VAL A 76 -5.42 -12.61 22.26
N LYS A 77 -6.68 -12.42 22.62
CA LYS A 77 -7.70 -13.47 22.57
C LYS A 77 -8.04 -13.87 21.13
N PHE A 78 -8.16 -12.90 20.22
CA PHE A 78 -8.47 -13.16 18.81
C PHE A 78 -7.36 -13.95 18.13
N LEU A 79 -6.13 -13.51 18.27
CA LEU A 79 -4.98 -14.14 17.64
C LEU A 79 -4.60 -15.46 18.33
N ASN A 80 -4.63 -15.50 19.66
CA ASN A 80 -4.39 -16.71 20.48
C ASN A 80 -3.21 -17.57 19.96
N GLY A 81 -2.07 -16.96 19.67
CA GLY A 81 -0.91 -17.63 19.09
C GLY A 81 -1.02 -18.01 17.61
N ARG A 82 -2.13 -17.72 16.94
CA ARG A 82 -2.39 -18.10 15.54
C ARG A 82 -2.06 -17.00 14.51
N LEU A 83 -1.16 -16.07 14.84
CA LEU A 83 -0.86 -14.94 13.95
C LEU A 83 -0.47 -15.40 12.54
N SER A 84 0.45 -16.37 12.43
CA SER A 84 0.91 -16.86 11.12
C SER A 84 -0.21 -17.52 10.32
N ALA A 85 -1.06 -18.33 10.95
CA ALA A 85 -2.21 -18.94 10.29
C ALA A 85 -3.22 -17.87 9.84
N HIS A 86 -3.52 -16.91 10.70
CA HIS A 86 -4.40 -15.77 10.36
C HIS A 86 -3.84 -14.95 9.19
N MET A 87 -2.53 -14.72 9.15
CA MET A 87 -1.89 -14.03 8.03
C MET A 87 -1.96 -14.82 6.73
N ALA A 88 -1.81 -16.15 6.78
CA ALA A 88 -1.96 -17.02 5.61
C ALA A 88 -3.40 -17.00 5.07
N ASP A 89 -4.40 -17.10 5.95
CA ASP A 89 -5.82 -17.01 5.58
C ASP A 89 -6.14 -15.64 4.94
N HIS A 90 -5.61 -14.57 5.51
CA HIS A 90 -5.77 -13.22 4.97
C HIS A 90 -5.08 -13.06 3.60
N ALA A 91 -3.88 -13.62 3.45
CA ALA A 91 -3.15 -13.61 2.18
C ALA A 91 -3.93 -14.37 1.09
N ALA A 92 -4.55 -15.50 1.42
CA ALA A 92 -5.36 -16.29 0.49
C ALA A 92 -6.55 -15.49 -0.09
N ILE A 93 -7.12 -14.56 0.69
CA ILE A 93 -8.21 -13.68 0.23
C ILE A 93 -7.69 -12.55 -0.69
N ILE A 94 -6.51 -12.02 -0.40
CA ILE A 94 -6.00 -10.83 -1.08
C ILE A 94 -5.15 -11.18 -2.31
N ARG A 95 -4.38 -12.26 -2.27
CA ARG A 95 -3.50 -12.68 -3.37
C ARG A 95 -4.20 -12.71 -4.74
N PRO A 96 -5.37 -13.35 -4.92
CA PRO A 96 -6.07 -13.39 -6.21
C PRO A 96 -6.39 -12.00 -6.77
N LYS A 97 -6.58 -11.00 -5.90
CA LYS A 97 -6.88 -9.61 -6.30
C LYS A 97 -5.66 -8.92 -6.90
N PHE A 98 -4.47 -9.16 -6.34
CA PHE A 98 -3.22 -8.64 -6.89
C PHE A 98 -2.83 -9.37 -8.18
N GLU A 99 -3.04 -10.68 -8.24
CA GLU A 99 -2.81 -11.48 -9.45
C GLU A 99 -3.70 -10.99 -10.60
N LEU A 100 -4.96 -10.69 -10.33
CA LEU A 100 -5.90 -10.15 -11.32
C LEU A 100 -5.45 -8.77 -11.86
N VAL A 101 -4.98 -7.87 -10.98
CA VAL A 101 -4.44 -6.57 -11.41
C VAL A 101 -3.22 -6.76 -12.31
N GLU A 102 -2.30 -7.65 -11.93
CA GLU A 102 -1.10 -7.96 -12.73
C GLU A 102 -1.47 -8.57 -14.09
N GLU A 103 -2.42 -9.49 -14.11
CA GLU A 103 -2.92 -10.11 -15.35
C GLU A 103 -3.47 -9.06 -16.31
N ILE A 104 -4.37 -8.19 -15.82
CA ILE A 104 -5.01 -7.15 -16.65
C ILE A 104 -3.97 -6.15 -17.14
N PHE A 105 -3.09 -5.65 -16.28
CA PHE A 105 -2.05 -4.71 -16.71
C PHE A 105 -1.09 -5.34 -17.72
N SER A 106 -0.71 -6.60 -17.50
CA SER A 106 0.14 -7.32 -18.45
C SER A 106 -0.55 -7.52 -19.80
N ARG A 107 -1.83 -7.83 -19.82
CA ARG A 107 -2.61 -8.00 -21.05
C ARG A 107 -2.82 -6.69 -21.79
N GLU A 108 -3.16 -5.61 -21.04
CA GLU A 108 -3.65 -4.37 -21.64
C GLU A 108 -2.56 -3.32 -21.90
N LEU A 109 -1.49 -3.30 -21.10
CA LEU A 109 -0.49 -2.22 -21.12
C LEU A 109 0.92 -2.69 -21.49
N ASN A 110 1.21 -4.00 -21.37
CA ASN A 110 2.55 -4.49 -21.63
C ASN A 110 2.96 -4.24 -23.09
N GLY A 111 4.20 -3.79 -23.29
CA GLY A 111 4.75 -3.51 -24.63
C GLY A 111 4.29 -2.21 -25.27
N LEU A 112 3.32 -1.47 -24.68
CA LEU A 112 2.87 -0.19 -25.21
C LEU A 112 3.80 0.98 -24.85
N GLY A 113 4.63 0.84 -23.83
CA GLY A 113 5.54 1.90 -23.37
C GLY A 113 4.85 3.10 -22.72
N ILE A 114 3.56 2.95 -22.33
CA ILE A 114 2.73 4.03 -21.76
C ILE A 114 2.53 3.92 -20.25
N ALA A 115 2.93 2.81 -19.66
CA ALA A 115 2.84 2.59 -18.21
C ALA A 115 3.87 1.56 -17.74
N THR A 116 4.25 1.69 -16.47
CA THR A 116 5.03 0.69 -15.72
C THR A 116 4.42 0.51 -14.33
N TRP A 117 4.56 -0.66 -13.75
CA TRP A 117 3.99 -0.93 -12.42
C TRP A 117 4.83 -1.88 -11.60
N THR A 118 4.69 -1.79 -10.28
CA THR A 118 5.33 -2.72 -9.35
C THR A 118 4.57 -4.05 -9.30
N LYS A 119 5.32 -5.14 -9.08
CA LYS A 119 4.78 -6.48 -8.80
C LYS A 119 5.04 -6.80 -7.33
N PRO A 120 4.18 -6.34 -6.40
CA PRO A 120 4.45 -6.46 -4.98
C PRO A 120 4.31 -7.91 -4.53
N LYS A 121 5.28 -8.37 -3.74
CA LYS A 121 5.22 -9.65 -3.03
C LYS A 121 4.59 -9.52 -1.64
N GLY A 122 4.15 -8.33 -1.26
CA GLY A 122 3.52 -8.04 0.04
C GLY A 122 2.96 -6.62 0.09
N GLY A 123 2.25 -6.30 1.15
CA GLY A 123 1.65 -4.99 1.34
C GLY A 123 0.23 -4.89 0.78
N TYR A 124 -0.21 -3.65 0.47
CA TYR A 124 -1.60 -3.34 0.10
C TYR A 124 -1.74 -2.56 -1.19
N PHE A 125 -0.64 -2.23 -1.85
CA PHE A 125 -0.64 -1.30 -2.97
C PHE A 125 0.18 -1.81 -4.14
N VAL A 126 -0.30 -1.49 -5.34
CA VAL A 126 0.48 -1.51 -6.57
C VAL A 126 0.79 -0.06 -6.92
N SER A 127 2.05 0.26 -7.15
CA SER A 127 2.48 1.55 -7.69
C SER A 127 2.48 1.47 -9.20
N LEU A 128 1.72 2.34 -9.84
CA LEU A 128 1.58 2.44 -11.28
C LEU A 128 2.09 3.81 -11.72
N ASP A 129 3.05 3.84 -12.63
CA ASP A 129 3.52 5.06 -13.29
C ASP A 129 2.99 5.07 -14.73
N VAL A 130 2.29 6.13 -15.08
CA VAL A 130 1.86 6.46 -16.45
C VAL A 130 2.86 7.42 -17.10
N LEU A 131 2.63 7.87 -18.33
CA LEU A 131 3.47 8.89 -18.94
C LEU A 131 3.44 10.19 -18.10
N PRO A 132 4.56 10.92 -18.03
CA PRO A 132 4.63 12.17 -17.28
C PRO A 132 3.52 13.16 -17.68
N GLY A 133 2.91 13.79 -16.68
CA GLY A 133 1.82 14.75 -16.85
C GLY A 133 0.44 14.11 -17.00
N LEU A 134 0.28 12.80 -16.84
CA LEU A 134 -0.98 12.12 -17.10
C LEU A 134 -1.70 11.57 -15.87
N ALA A 135 -1.06 11.44 -14.70
CA ALA A 135 -1.71 10.81 -13.55
C ALA A 135 -2.99 11.54 -13.13
N SER A 136 -2.93 12.87 -13.01
CA SER A 136 -4.09 13.71 -12.68
C SER A 136 -5.21 13.56 -13.70
N ARG A 137 -4.87 13.54 -15.01
CA ARG A 137 -5.85 13.38 -16.09
C ARG A 137 -6.50 11.99 -16.06
N VAL A 138 -5.71 10.92 -15.95
CA VAL A 138 -6.21 9.54 -15.86
C VAL A 138 -7.16 9.38 -14.67
N ILE A 139 -6.79 9.91 -13.50
CA ILE A 139 -7.64 9.87 -12.30
C ILE A 139 -8.94 10.65 -12.51
N ALA A 140 -8.88 11.81 -13.17
CA ALA A 140 -10.07 12.60 -13.47
C ALA A 140 -11.02 11.87 -14.45
N MET A 141 -10.46 11.24 -15.50
CA MET A 141 -11.24 10.43 -16.46
C MET A 141 -11.89 9.22 -15.78
N ALA A 142 -11.14 8.49 -14.96
CA ALA A 142 -11.65 7.37 -14.19
C ALA A 142 -12.79 7.79 -13.26
N LYS A 143 -12.63 8.92 -12.56
CA LYS A 143 -13.68 9.49 -11.69
C LYS A 143 -14.96 9.87 -12.45
N ALA A 144 -14.82 10.40 -13.65
CA ALA A 144 -15.97 10.80 -14.47
C ALA A 144 -16.86 9.61 -14.88
N VAL A 145 -16.29 8.41 -14.93
CA VAL A 145 -17.02 7.16 -15.23
C VAL A 145 -17.27 6.30 -13.98
N GLY A 146 -17.08 6.87 -12.78
CA GLY A 146 -17.45 6.24 -11.51
C GLY A 146 -16.34 5.46 -10.80
N LEU A 147 -15.12 5.43 -11.32
CA LEU A 147 -13.97 4.80 -10.64
C LEU A 147 -13.21 5.82 -9.80
N THR A 148 -13.34 5.72 -8.48
CA THR A 148 -12.62 6.59 -7.54
C THR A 148 -11.27 5.99 -7.18
N LEU A 149 -10.21 6.72 -7.48
CA LEU A 149 -8.82 6.39 -7.14
C LEU A 149 -8.28 7.35 -6.07
N THR A 150 -7.14 6.99 -5.49
CA THR A 150 -6.39 7.93 -4.64
C THR A 150 -5.99 9.15 -5.46
N PRO A 151 -6.11 10.38 -4.91
CA PRO A 151 -5.69 11.59 -5.63
C PRO A 151 -4.23 11.51 -6.10
N ALA A 152 -3.93 12.11 -7.24
CA ALA A 152 -2.55 12.26 -7.71
C ALA A 152 -1.69 12.99 -6.66
N GLY A 153 -0.42 12.63 -6.57
CA GLY A 153 0.50 13.20 -5.58
C GLY A 153 0.38 12.65 -4.16
N ALA A 154 -0.69 11.92 -3.81
CA ALA A 154 -0.91 11.43 -2.45
C ALA A 154 0.17 10.43 -1.95
N THR A 155 1.03 9.93 -2.82
CA THR A 155 2.17 9.07 -2.49
C THR A 155 3.46 9.84 -2.23
N PHE A 156 3.45 11.15 -2.44
CA PHE A 156 4.60 12.03 -2.29
C PHE A 156 4.49 12.92 -1.05
N PRO A 157 5.63 13.30 -0.44
CA PRO A 157 5.65 14.33 0.58
C PRO A 157 4.98 15.62 0.06
N LYS A 158 4.14 16.24 0.90
CA LYS A 158 3.37 17.46 0.55
C LYS A 158 2.26 17.25 -0.49
N GLY A 159 2.04 16.02 -0.97
CA GLY A 159 0.98 15.73 -1.94
C GLY A 159 1.29 16.21 -3.36
N ASP A 160 2.55 16.42 -3.69
CA ASP A 160 2.99 16.90 -4.99
C ASP A 160 3.90 15.87 -5.67
N ASP A 161 3.43 15.32 -6.79
CA ASP A 161 4.22 14.46 -7.69
C ASP A 161 4.82 15.35 -8.78
N PRO A 162 6.13 15.58 -8.79
CA PRO A 162 6.76 16.51 -9.73
C PRO A 162 6.55 16.13 -11.20
N ASP A 163 6.41 14.85 -11.48
CA ASP A 163 6.22 14.31 -12.83
C ASP A 163 4.75 14.07 -13.17
N ASP A 164 3.83 14.21 -12.22
CA ASP A 164 2.39 13.87 -12.36
C ASP A 164 2.18 12.53 -13.07
N LYS A 165 2.85 11.48 -12.61
CA LYS A 165 2.83 10.16 -13.24
C LYS A 165 2.38 9.02 -12.36
N ASN A 166 2.46 9.16 -11.02
CA ASN A 166 2.24 8.07 -10.10
C ASN A 166 0.77 7.92 -9.67
N ILE A 167 0.25 6.72 -9.80
CA ILE A 167 -1.09 6.32 -9.37
C ILE A 167 -0.97 5.14 -8.40
N ARG A 168 -1.55 5.25 -7.23
CA ARG A 168 -1.60 4.18 -6.24
C ARG A 168 -2.88 3.36 -6.39
N ILE A 169 -2.73 2.07 -6.62
CA ILE A 169 -3.83 1.11 -6.70
C ILE A 169 -3.91 0.31 -5.41
N ALA A 170 -5.12 0.20 -4.84
CA ALA A 170 -5.41 -0.55 -3.61
C ALA A 170 -6.51 -1.60 -3.85
N PRO A 171 -6.18 -2.79 -4.40
CA PRO A 171 -7.20 -3.74 -4.86
C PRO A 171 -7.79 -4.60 -3.73
N THR A 172 -7.62 -4.24 -2.46
CA THR A 172 -7.91 -5.12 -1.33
C THR A 172 -9.37 -5.17 -0.92
N PHE A 173 -10.18 -4.15 -1.25
CA PHE A 173 -11.57 -4.02 -0.76
C PHE A 173 -12.59 -4.70 -1.68
N GLY A 174 -12.57 -4.41 -2.98
CA GLY A 174 -13.55 -4.90 -3.93
C GLY A 174 -13.57 -6.43 -4.11
N SER A 175 -14.65 -6.97 -4.64
CA SER A 175 -14.70 -8.32 -5.18
C SER A 175 -13.81 -8.46 -6.41
N LEU A 176 -13.55 -9.68 -6.88
CA LEU A 176 -12.77 -9.89 -8.11
C LEU A 176 -13.46 -9.27 -9.32
N ASP A 177 -14.79 -9.36 -9.42
CA ASP A 177 -15.55 -8.76 -10.53
C ASP A 177 -15.47 -7.24 -10.52
N GLU A 178 -15.57 -6.61 -9.34
CA GLU A 178 -15.42 -5.15 -9.18
C GLU A 178 -14.01 -4.70 -9.53
N ILE A 179 -12.98 -5.45 -9.13
CA ILE A 179 -11.59 -5.15 -9.47
C ILE A 179 -11.35 -5.32 -10.97
N HIS A 180 -11.91 -6.36 -11.58
CA HIS A 180 -11.81 -6.56 -13.03
C HIS A 180 -12.38 -5.36 -13.78
N ALA A 181 -13.62 -4.98 -13.49
CA ALA A 181 -14.27 -3.82 -14.10
C ALA A 181 -13.50 -2.51 -13.86
N ALA A 182 -12.97 -2.32 -12.64
CA ALA A 182 -12.18 -1.14 -12.30
C ALA A 182 -10.87 -1.07 -13.10
N MET A 183 -10.19 -2.19 -13.28
CA MET A 183 -8.93 -2.25 -14.04
C MET A 183 -9.15 -2.10 -15.54
N ASP A 184 -10.24 -2.61 -16.10
CA ASP A 184 -10.61 -2.38 -17.50
C ASP A 184 -10.87 -0.89 -17.76
N ILE A 185 -11.60 -0.22 -16.87
CA ILE A 185 -11.82 1.23 -16.94
C ILE A 185 -10.48 1.97 -16.84
N LEU A 186 -9.64 1.63 -15.87
CA LEU A 186 -8.36 2.31 -15.65
C LEU A 186 -7.44 2.17 -16.85
N THR A 187 -7.28 0.97 -17.39
CA THR A 187 -6.41 0.72 -18.55
C THR A 187 -6.90 1.45 -19.80
N LEU A 188 -8.23 1.54 -19.99
CA LEU A 188 -8.82 2.35 -21.06
C LEU A 188 -8.51 3.84 -20.88
N CYS A 189 -8.66 4.38 -19.67
CA CYS A 189 -8.32 5.77 -19.37
C CYS A 189 -6.83 6.07 -19.64
N ILE A 190 -5.93 5.15 -19.26
CA ILE A 190 -4.49 5.29 -19.52
C ILE A 190 -4.21 5.32 -21.01
N LYS A 191 -4.77 4.37 -21.77
CA LYS A 191 -4.59 4.31 -23.24
C LYS A 191 -5.12 5.57 -23.90
N THR A 192 -6.30 6.03 -23.51
CA THR A 192 -6.92 7.23 -24.08
C THR A 192 -6.09 8.47 -23.80
N ALA A 193 -5.73 8.72 -22.53
CA ALA A 193 -4.91 9.87 -22.15
C ALA A 193 -3.55 9.86 -22.84
N SER A 194 -2.92 8.69 -22.94
CA SER A 194 -1.63 8.55 -23.64
C SER A 194 -1.75 8.83 -25.14
N ALA A 195 -2.81 8.33 -25.78
CA ALA A 195 -3.06 8.60 -27.21
C ALA A 195 -3.32 10.09 -27.46
N GLU A 196 -4.13 10.76 -26.61
CA GLU A 196 -4.36 12.20 -26.71
C GLU A 196 -3.06 13.00 -26.59
N GLN A 197 -2.17 12.63 -25.66
CA GLN A 197 -0.89 13.28 -25.47
C GLN A 197 0.01 13.12 -26.73
N VAL A 198 0.10 11.91 -27.27
CA VAL A 198 0.93 11.62 -28.46
C VAL A 198 0.40 12.34 -29.70
N LEU A 199 -0.91 12.43 -29.85
CA LEU A 199 -1.55 13.11 -30.99
C LEU A 199 -1.58 14.63 -30.84
N GLY A 200 -1.14 15.19 -29.72
CA GLY A 200 -1.24 16.62 -29.41
C GLY A 200 -2.67 17.11 -29.24
N ALA A 201 -3.64 16.22 -29.06
CA ALA A 201 -5.01 16.55 -28.75
C ALA A 201 -5.11 16.98 -27.28
N ARG A 202 -5.45 18.24 -27.05
CA ARG A 202 -5.66 18.84 -25.71
C ARG A 202 -7.13 18.83 -25.34
#